data_1dd5fd5126562abaf8f57fb5494bd055
#
_entry.id   1dd5fd5126562abaf8f57fb5494bd055
#
_cell.length_a   1.000
_cell.length_b   1.000
_cell.length_c   1.000
_cell.angle_alpha   90.00
_cell.angle_beta   90.00
_cell.angle_gamma   90.00
#
_symmetry.space_group_name_H-M   'P 1'
#
loop_
_entity.id
_entity.type
_entity.pdbx_description
1 polymer ?
#
loop_
_entity_poly.entity_id
_entity_poly.type
_entity_poly.pdbx_seq_one_letter_code
_entity_poly.pdbx_strand_id
1 'polypeptide(L)'
;MVVWIIGKSGSGKSFFAKKIAKILNKKKNVFWLDGDEFRKYISYDIGYSIKDRKINSKRIQNFCKFLETKNYFVICSILSVFPDHQKENKKIFKQYKQIYLKVENKILKER
;
A
#
# COMPACT_ATOMS: atom_id res chain seq x y z
N MET A 1 1.17 -8.26 10.84
CA MET A 1 1.83 -6.99 10.49
C MET A 1 1.37 -6.51 9.12
N VAL A 2 0.94 -5.29 9.06
CA VAL A 2 0.58 -4.63 7.79
C VAL A 2 1.50 -3.42 7.64
N VAL A 3 2.16 -3.31 6.49
CA VAL A 3 3.05 -2.20 6.17
C VAL A 3 2.53 -1.51 4.91
N TRP A 4 2.22 -0.23 5.01
CA TRP A 4 1.87 0.58 3.86
C TRP A 4 3.09 1.37 3.41
N ILE A 5 3.47 1.21 2.15
CA ILE A 5 4.52 1.98 1.52
C ILE A 5 3.84 3.01 0.63
N ILE A 6 3.91 4.27 1.05
CA ILE A 6 3.18 5.37 0.44
C ILE A 6 4.15 6.23 -0.35
N GLY A 7 3.77 6.56 -1.56
CA GLY A 7 4.57 7.43 -2.40
C GLY A 7 3.87 7.76 -3.69
N LYS A 8 4.28 8.83 -4.32
CA LYS A 8 3.76 9.24 -5.62
C LYS A 8 4.23 8.26 -6.70
N SER A 9 3.52 8.25 -7.83
CA SER A 9 3.97 7.52 -9.01
C SER A 9 5.41 7.96 -9.36
N GLY A 10 6.26 6.99 -9.64
CA GLY A 10 7.67 7.27 -9.93
C GLY A 10 8.57 7.44 -8.71
N SER A 11 8.06 7.27 -7.49
CA SER A 11 8.86 7.32 -6.27
C SER A 11 9.66 6.05 -6.01
N GLY A 12 9.39 4.98 -6.75
CA GLY A 12 10.04 3.70 -6.54
C GLY A 12 9.37 2.81 -5.50
N LYS A 13 8.13 3.11 -5.11
CA LYS A 13 7.45 2.34 -4.06
C LYS A 13 7.24 0.88 -4.42
N SER A 14 6.92 0.57 -5.66
CA SER A 14 6.75 -0.82 -6.10
C SER A 14 8.06 -1.58 -6.09
N PHE A 15 9.14 -0.96 -6.53
CA PHE A 15 10.49 -1.54 -6.48
C PHE A 15 10.92 -1.83 -5.04
N PHE A 16 10.69 -0.86 -4.16
CA PHE A 16 11.03 -0.98 -2.74
C PHE A 16 10.20 -2.08 -2.07
N ALA A 17 8.90 -2.11 -2.34
CA ALA A 17 7.98 -3.12 -1.81
C ALA A 17 8.37 -4.53 -2.25
N LYS A 18 8.68 -4.68 -3.53
CA LYS A 18 9.11 -5.97 -4.08
C LYS A 18 10.38 -6.47 -3.42
N LYS A 19 11.33 -5.58 -3.19
CA LYS A 19 12.61 -5.91 -2.56
C LYS A 19 12.41 -6.37 -1.11
N ILE A 20 11.59 -5.64 -0.34
CA ILE A 20 11.28 -6.02 1.03
C ILE A 20 10.54 -7.36 1.07
N ALA A 21 9.56 -7.54 0.19
CA ALA A 21 8.80 -8.78 0.12
C ALA A 21 9.69 -9.99 -0.13
N LYS A 22 10.65 -9.85 -1.03
CA LYS A 22 11.62 -10.91 -1.32
C LYS A 22 12.46 -11.29 -0.10
N ILE A 23 12.94 -10.28 0.63
CA ILE A 23 13.77 -10.50 1.81
C ILE A 23 12.97 -11.20 2.91
N LEU A 24 11.76 -10.73 3.18
CA LEU A 24 10.93 -11.25 4.27
C LEU A 24 10.29 -12.60 3.95
N ASN A 25 10.03 -12.90 2.68
CA ASN A 25 9.36 -14.14 2.29
C ASN A 25 10.17 -15.39 2.65
N LYS A 26 11.45 -15.24 2.90
CA LYS A 26 12.30 -16.36 3.38
C LYS A 26 11.95 -16.79 4.80
N LYS A 27 11.34 -15.90 5.59
CA LYS A 27 11.07 -16.13 7.01
C LYS A 27 9.60 -16.04 7.39
N LYS A 28 8.78 -15.42 6.56
CA LYS A 28 7.38 -15.13 6.86
C LYS A 28 6.51 -15.36 5.64
N ASN A 29 5.24 -15.59 5.88
CA ASN A 29 4.25 -15.68 4.81
C ASN A 29 3.89 -14.26 4.38
N VAL A 30 4.46 -13.79 3.28
CA VAL A 30 4.35 -12.40 2.82
C VAL A 30 3.38 -12.30 1.65
N PHE A 31 2.51 -11.32 1.71
CA PHE A 31 1.64 -10.93 0.59
C PHE A 31 1.97 -9.48 0.20
N TRP A 32 2.40 -9.28 -1.03
CA TRP A 32 2.61 -7.94 -1.57
C TRP A 32 1.39 -7.52 -2.36
N LEU A 33 0.68 -6.52 -1.84
CA LEU A 33 -0.48 -5.93 -2.47
C LEU A 33 -0.07 -4.60 -3.11
N ASP A 34 -0.08 -4.56 -4.44
CA ASP A 34 0.18 -3.31 -5.17
C ASP A 34 -1.15 -2.60 -5.43
N GLY A 35 -1.23 -1.32 -5.05
CA GLY A 35 -2.43 -0.52 -5.19
C GLY A 35 -2.92 -0.39 -6.62
N ASP A 36 -2.01 -0.30 -7.58
CA ASP A 36 -2.37 -0.20 -9.00
C ASP A 36 -2.96 -1.52 -9.52
N GLU A 37 -2.40 -2.64 -9.12
CA GLU A 37 -2.94 -3.96 -9.45
C GLU A 37 -4.31 -4.16 -8.81
N PHE A 38 -4.45 -3.80 -7.56
CA PHE A 38 -5.74 -3.90 -6.86
C PHE A 38 -6.81 -3.11 -7.60
N ARG A 39 -6.47 -1.89 -8.02
CA ARG A 39 -7.39 -1.04 -8.77
C ARG A 39 -7.79 -1.69 -10.09
N LYS A 40 -6.85 -2.28 -10.79
CA LYS A 40 -7.09 -2.90 -12.09
C LYS A 40 -8.01 -4.12 -12.00
N TYR A 41 -7.80 -4.97 -11.02
CA TYR A 41 -8.50 -6.25 -10.92
C TYR A 41 -9.70 -6.25 -9.97
N ILE A 42 -9.69 -5.43 -8.95
CA ILE A 42 -10.74 -5.43 -7.91
C ILE A 42 -11.62 -4.18 -7.99
N SER A 43 -11.01 -3.01 -8.17
CA SER A 43 -11.72 -1.73 -8.17
C SER A 43 -11.92 -1.16 -9.58
N TYR A 44 -12.05 -2.03 -10.57
CA TYR A 44 -12.27 -1.65 -11.96
C TYR A 44 -13.62 -0.96 -12.18
N ASP A 45 -14.55 -1.09 -11.25
CA ASP A 45 -15.91 -0.54 -11.30
C ASP A 45 -16.00 0.94 -10.93
N ILE A 46 -14.92 1.54 -10.43
CA ILE A 46 -14.89 2.93 -10.00
C ILE A 46 -13.85 3.74 -10.76
N GLY A 47 -14.03 5.06 -10.76
CA GLY A 47 -13.15 5.99 -11.46
C GLY A 47 -12.06 6.58 -10.58
N TYR A 48 -11.69 7.83 -10.91
CA TYR A 48 -10.56 8.53 -10.25
C TYR A 48 -10.98 9.79 -9.51
N SER A 49 -12.29 10.02 -9.30
CA SER A 49 -12.77 11.11 -8.48
C SER A 49 -12.27 10.93 -7.03
N ILE A 50 -12.27 11.99 -6.25
CA ILE A 50 -11.87 11.91 -4.84
C ILE A 50 -12.75 10.90 -4.10
N LYS A 51 -14.06 10.92 -4.38
CA LYS A 51 -15.00 9.96 -3.80
C LYS A 51 -14.62 8.53 -4.13
N ASP A 52 -14.31 8.24 -5.40
CA ASP A 52 -13.96 6.91 -5.87
C ASP A 52 -12.61 6.46 -5.30
N ARG A 53 -11.65 7.37 -5.22
CA ARG A 53 -10.35 7.07 -4.60
C ARG A 53 -10.50 6.72 -3.13
N LYS A 54 -11.43 7.39 -2.44
CA LYS A 54 -11.73 7.09 -1.03
C LYS A 54 -12.34 5.71 -0.87
N ILE A 55 -13.26 5.34 -1.76
CA ILE A 55 -13.85 4.00 -1.80
C ILE A 55 -12.75 2.94 -2.02
N ASN A 56 -11.87 3.18 -2.99
CA ASN A 56 -10.78 2.26 -3.28
C ASN A 56 -9.84 2.08 -2.08
N SER A 57 -9.51 3.16 -1.41
CA SER A 57 -8.66 3.13 -0.20
C SER A 57 -9.30 2.27 0.90
N LYS A 58 -10.61 2.38 1.09
CA LYS A 58 -11.33 1.54 2.05
C LYS A 58 -11.33 0.07 1.66
N ARG A 59 -11.50 -0.22 0.39
CA ARG A 59 -11.44 -1.60 -0.11
C ARG A 59 -10.07 -2.23 0.13
N ILE A 60 -9.01 -1.46 -0.12
CA ILE A 60 -7.64 -1.91 0.14
C ILE A 60 -7.43 -2.16 1.63
N GLN A 61 -7.90 -1.24 2.47
CA GLN A 61 -7.81 -1.37 3.92
C GLN A 61 -8.49 -2.65 4.40
N ASN A 62 -9.70 -2.93 3.91
CA ASN A 62 -10.44 -4.13 4.26
C ASN A 62 -9.74 -5.41 3.77
N PHE A 63 -9.16 -5.34 2.57
CA PHE A 63 -8.43 -6.49 2.02
C PHE A 63 -7.17 -6.78 2.85
N CYS A 64 -6.44 -5.75 3.25
CA CYS A 64 -5.29 -5.90 4.14
C CYS A 64 -5.71 -6.53 5.47
N LYS A 65 -6.86 -6.13 6.00
CA LYS A 65 -7.38 -6.71 7.24
C LYS A 65 -7.71 -8.20 7.07
N PHE A 66 -8.33 -8.55 5.95
CA PHE A 66 -8.61 -9.95 5.64
C PHE A 66 -7.32 -10.76 5.60
N LEU A 67 -6.29 -10.25 4.92
CA LEU A 67 -5.00 -10.94 4.83
C LEU A 67 -4.34 -11.08 6.21
N GLU A 68 -4.46 -10.06 7.05
CA GLU A 68 -3.93 -10.12 8.42
C GLU A 68 -4.60 -11.25 9.21
N THR A 69 -5.92 -11.43 9.06
CA THR A 69 -6.64 -12.52 9.73
C THR A 69 -6.20 -13.89 9.24
N LYS A 70 -5.58 -13.96 8.05
CA LYS A 70 -5.04 -15.20 7.50
C LYS A 70 -3.55 -15.37 7.80
N ASN A 71 -3.02 -14.56 8.71
CA ASN A 71 -1.64 -14.61 9.18
C ASN A 71 -0.61 -14.26 8.11
N TYR A 72 -0.98 -13.43 7.15
CA TYR A 72 -0.02 -12.88 6.21
C TYR A 72 0.69 -11.67 6.80
N PHE A 73 1.97 -11.54 6.45
CA PHE A 73 2.68 -10.29 6.58
C PHE A 73 2.39 -9.49 5.31
N VAL A 74 1.64 -8.40 5.44
CA VAL A 74 1.14 -7.66 4.27
C VAL A 74 2.02 -6.46 3.98
N ILE A 75 2.52 -6.36 2.76
CA ILE A 75 3.19 -5.18 2.25
C ILE A 75 2.28 -4.57 1.19
N CYS A 76 1.81 -3.35 1.43
CA CYS A 76 0.91 -2.65 0.51
C CYS A 76 1.59 -1.40 -0.03
N SER A 77 1.87 -1.39 -1.33
CA SER A 77 2.41 -0.21 -2.01
C SER A 77 1.25 0.58 -2.61
N ILE A 78 1.08 1.82 -2.17
CA ILE A 78 -0.12 2.59 -2.47
C ILE A 78 0.17 4.09 -2.53
N LEU A 79 -0.55 4.80 -3.38
CA LEU A 79 -0.69 6.24 -3.29
C LEU A 79 -1.85 6.52 -2.32
N SER A 80 -1.52 6.98 -1.12
CA SER A 80 -2.53 7.31 -0.11
C SER A 80 -2.59 8.81 0.10
N VAL A 81 -3.78 9.37 -0.06
CA VAL A 81 -4.02 10.81 0.12
C VAL A 81 -5.06 11.08 1.22
N PHE A 82 -5.38 10.08 2.03
CA PHE A 82 -6.40 10.18 3.07
C PHE A 82 -5.79 9.95 4.46
N PRO A 83 -5.40 11.03 5.16
CA PRO A 83 -4.83 10.90 6.50
C PRO A 83 -5.74 10.20 7.51
N ASP A 84 -7.05 10.35 7.38
CA ASP A 84 -8.02 9.68 8.25
C ASP A 84 -7.95 8.15 8.10
N HIS A 85 -7.78 7.62 6.89
CA HIS A 85 -7.60 6.20 6.67
C HIS A 85 -6.28 5.71 7.25
N GLN A 86 -5.23 6.52 7.14
CA GLN A 86 -3.93 6.19 7.72
C GLN A 86 -4.00 6.10 9.24
N LYS A 87 -4.77 6.99 9.87
CA LYS A 87 -5.00 6.95 11.33
C LYS A 87 -5.83 5.73 11.73
N GLU A 88 -6.85 5.40 10.95
CA GLU A 88 -7.66 4.22 11.19
C GLU A 88 -6.83 2.93 11.14
N ASN A 89 -5.85 2.87 10.25
CA ASN A 89 -4.99 1.69 10.11
C ASN A 89 -4.32 1.30 11.43
N LYS A 90 -3.91 2.29 12.22
CA LYS A 90 -3.30 2.06 13.54
C LYS A 90 -4.26 1.40 14.52
N LYS A 91 -5.56 1.61 14.34
CA LYS A 91 -6.60 1.07 15.22
C LYS A 91 -7.09 -0.31 14.80
N ILE A 92 -7.19 -0.54 13.49
CA ILE A 92 -7.79 -1.78 12.96
C ILE A 92 -6.79 -2.91 12.79
N PHE A 93 -5.52 -2.61 12.54
CA PHE A 93 -4.49 -3.64 12.39
C PHE A 93 -3.82 -3.92 13.74
N LYS A 94 -3.50 -5.18 13.98
CA LYS A 94 -2.78 -5.58 15.20
C LYS A 94 -1.41 -4.93 15.28
N GLN A 95 -0.70 -4.93 14.14
CA GLN A 95 0.57 -4.25 14.00
C GLN A 95 0.59 -3.53 12.66
N TYR A 96 0.93 -2.24 12.68
CA TYR A 96 0.90 -1.42 11.48
C TYR A 96 2.13 -0.52 11.43
N LYS A 97 2.73 -0.45 10.25
CA LYS A 97 3.80 0.52 9.95
C LYS A 97 3.51 1.22 8.64
N GLN A 98 3.97 2.45 8.55
CA GLN A 98 3.74 3.31 7.41
C GLN A 98 5.08 3.94 7.00
N ILE A 99 5.45 3.76 5.76
CA ILE A 99 6.70 4.25 5.21
C ILE A 99 6.38 5.19 4.06
N TYR A 100 6.92 6.41 4.11
CA TYR A 100 6.81 7.37 3.02
C TYR A 100 8.06 7.35 2.18
N LEU A 101 7.90 7.16 0.87
CA LEU A 101 9.00 7.29 -0.07
C LEU A 101 8.89 8.65 -0.74
N LYS A 102 9.92 9.46 -0.55
CA LYS A 102 10.06 10.75 -1.20
C LYS A 102 11.21 10.68 -2.20
N VAL A 103 10.97 11.19 -3.40
CA VAL A 103 12.02 11.36 -4.38
C VAL A 103 12.28 12.86 -4.49
N GLU A 104 13.51 13.26 -4.23
CA GLU A 104 13.87 14.67 -4.32
C GLU A 104 13.75 15.17 -5.76
N ASN A 105 13.31 16.41 -5.91
CA ASN A 105 13.14 17.03 -7.23
C ASN A 105 14.41 16.97 -8.07
N LYS A 106 15.56 17.10 -7.43
CA LYS A 106 16.86 17.03 -8.10
C LYS A 106 17.04 15.67 -8.79
N ILE A 107 16.70 14.59 -8.11
CA ILE A 107 16.81 13.24 -8.67
C ILE A 107 15.82 13.03 -9.80
N LEU A 108 14.61 13.56 -9.66
CA LEU A 108 13.58 13.48 -10.71
C LEU A 108 14.02 14.23 -11.97
N LYS A 109 14.71 15.34 -11.83
CA LYS A 109 15.20 16.11 -12.98
C LYS A 109 16.33 15.43 -13.73
N GLU A 110 17.13 14.64 -13.05
CA GLU A 110 18.26 13.93 -13.64
C GLU A 110 17.84 12.65 -14.38
N ARG A 111 16.62 12.21 -14.17
CA ARG A 111 16.05 11.06 -14.83
C ARG A 111 15.25 11.44 -16.07
#